data_8328bb5f1c952d6a3b4063a7b998f7f5
#
_entry.id   8328bb5f1c952d6a3b4063a7b998f7f5
#
_cell.length_a   1.000
_cell.length_b   1.000
_cell.length_c   1.000
_cell.angle_alpha   90.00
_cell.angle_beta   90.00
_cell.angle_gamma   90.00
#
_symmetry.space_group_name_H-M   'P 1'
#
loop_
_entity.id
_entity.type
_entity.pdbx_description
1 polymer ?
#
loop_
_entity_poly.entity_id
_entity_poly.type
_entity_poly.pdbx_seq_one_letter_code
_entity_poly.pdbx_strand_id
1 'polypeptide(L)'
;MDTTLRPPRTSKPLVGIFGNGLSGKGAARLCEKLHLPYEIIDERQQSQSPHFEQYGLCVFSPGFSPNHPWRQRAEATNVPSATELDFAASCFNNPVIAVTGTNGKTSVTEILTQLLRNSGQEVLSVGNNGTVLSEVVADGGLSPDGVYICEVSSFQAQFLKSLHPTHTLWTNFAPDHINWHGNLKNYFEAKYRLLKLTEKTCFCGNSLKETFQTFTVPSSAASMVFAPPAEELNDWLEQFPLCFSQGQRENFALIRTFARRLNIDEATLRHTLEEFQQPPHRLHCCRRIGTTSFWNDSKGTNLHAVQAALESLKDLPNLWWILGGGGKGEDLNGFIQTLNRYPVQTICLVGETGRELMQKASEFKANVIHAEILPNVLKHLPTHKAFTLVLSPGFTSWDQFKSFEERGELFEKLVRDYVPSSGS
;
A
#
# COMPACT_ATOMS: atom_id res chain seq x y z
N MET A 1 -36.11 -0.94 1.80
CA MET A 1 -36.45 0.22 0.96
C MET A 1 -35.43 0.25 -0.18
N ASP A 2 -35.95 0.28 -1.37
CA ASP A 2 -35.21 0.11 -2.63
C ASP A 2 -34.17 1.23 -2.82
N THR A 3 -32.92 0.98 -2.46
CA THR A 3 -31.80 1.84 -2.83
C THR A 3 -31.58 1.65 -4.32
N THR A 4 -32.36 2.37 -5.13
CA THR A 4 -32.22 2.33 -6.57
C THR A 4 -30.81 2.82 -6.95
N LEU A 5 -29.95 1.85 -7.27
CA LEU A 5 -28.66 2.09 -7.92
C LEU A 5 -28.92 3.02 -9.11
N ARG A 6 -28.35 4.22 -9.09
CA ARG A 6 -28.54 5.19 -10.17
C ARG A 6 -27.39 5.05 -11.15
N PRO A 7 -27.63 4.57 -12.38
CA PRO A 7 -26.59 4.52 -13.40
C PRO A 7 -26.08 5.94 -13.72
N PRO A 8 -24.83 6.08 -14.12
CA PRO A 8 -24.30 7.36 -14.56
C PRO A 8 -25.18 7.93 -15.68
N ARG A 9 -25.56 9.21 -15.57
CA ARG A 9 -26.38 9.89 -16.60
C ARG A 9 -25.51 10.14 -17.83
N THR A 10 -25.59 9.26 -18.82
CA THR A 10 -24.90 9.40 -20.11
C THR A 10 -25.90 9.42 -21.24
N SER A 11 -25.62 10.17 -22.30
CA SER A 11 -26.44 10.17 -23.52
C SER A 11 -26.28 8.87 -24.34
N LYS A 12 -25.21 8.12 -24.11
CA LYS A 12 -24.90 6.84 -24.74
C LYS A 12 -24.80 5.77 -23.64
N PRO A 13 -25.50 4.65 -23.76
CA PRO A 13 -25.55 3.65 -22.68
C PRO A 13 -24.29 2.78 -22.59
N LEU A 14 -23.45 2.69 -23.66
CA LEU A 14 -22.33 1.76 -23.70
C LEU A 14 -21.18 2.23 -22.78
N VAL A 15 -20.74 1.34 -21.91
CA VAL A 15 -19.61 1.55 -20.99
C VAL A 15 -18.37 0.86 -21.53
N GLY A 16 -17.29 1.61 -21.79
CA GLY A 16 -15.99 1.04 -22.12
C GLY A 16 -15.19 0.76 -20.84
N ILE A 17 -14.84 -0.49 -20.59
CA ILE A 17 -14.04 -0.90 -19.42
C ILE A 17 -12.62 -1.22 -19.89
N PHE A 18 -11.67 -0.39 -19.50
CA PHE A 18 -10.28 -0.48 -19.93
C PHE A 18 -9.45 -1.24 -18.89
N GLY A 19 -9.06 -2.47 -19.26
CA GLY A 19 -8.32 -3.44 -18.46
C GLY A 19 -9.19 -4.59 -17.95
N ASN A 20 -8.69 -5.82 -18.08
CA ASN A 20 -9.36 -7.07 -17.71
C ASN A 20 -8.82 -7.67 -16.39
N GLY A 21 -8.31 -6.81 -15.48
CA GLY A 21 -7.91 -7.19 -14.12
C GLY A 21 -9.11 -7.21 -13.16
N LEU A 22 -8.82 -7.29 -11.86
CA LEU A 22 -9.86 -7.32 -10.80
C LEU A 22 -10.81 -6.12 -10.89
N SER A 23 -10.28 -4.90 -10.99
CA SER A 23 -11.11 -3.67 -11.10
C SER A 23 -12.01 -3.68 -12.35
N GLY A 24 -11.49 -4.16 -13.49
CA GLY A 24 -12.27 -4.23 -14.72
C GLY A 24 -13.39 -5.28 -14.65
N LYS A 25 -13.11 -6.44 -14.05
CA LYS A 25 -14.12 -7.49 -13.83
C LYS A 25 -15.21 -7.03 -12.85
N GLY A 26 -14.83 -6.34 -11.79
CA GLY A 26 -15.79 -5.75 -10.85
C GLY A 26 -16.68 -4.70 -11.52
N ALA A 27 -16.10 -3.80 -12.34
CA ALA A 27 -16.86 -2.82 -13.10
C ALA A 27 -17.83 -3.48 -14.10
N ALA A 28 -17.41 -4.58 -14.76
CA ALA A 28 -18.28 -5.35 -15.65
C ALA A 28 -19.48 -5.96 -14.90
N ARG A 29 -19.23 -6.57 -13.75
CA ARG A 29 -20.27 -7.11 -12.89
C ARG A 29 -21.28 -6.05 -12.42
N LEU A 30 -20.78 -4.85 -12.11
CA LEU A 30 -21.64 -3.72 -11.78
C LEU A 30 -22.47 -3.26 -12.99
N CYS A 31 -21.91 -3.23 -14.21
CA CYS A 31 -22.67 -2.98 -15.43
C CYS A 31 -23.78 -4.00 -15.64
N GLU A 32 -23.52 -5.29 -15.42
CA GLU A 32 -24.53 -6.36 -15.48
C GLU A 32 -25.67 -6.11 -14.50
N LYS A 33 -25.33 -5.78 -13.25
CA LYS A 33 -26.33 -5.47 -12.21
C LYS A 33 -27.18 -4.25 -12.56
N LEU A 34 -26.59 -3.24 -13.20
CA LEU A 34 -27.28 -2.01 -13.64
C LEU A 34 -27.96 -2.14 -15.00
N HIS A 35 -27.89 -3.29 -15.65
CA HIS A 35 -28.35 -3.51 -17.02
C HIS A 35 -27.76 -2.53 -18.04
N LEU A 36 -26.49 -2.13 -17.85
CA LEU A 36 -25.75 -1.28 -18.77
C LEU A 36 -24.99 -2.14 -19.79
N PRO A 37 -25.10 -1.87 -21.08
CA PRO A 37 -24.26 -2.53 -22.06
C PRO A 37 -22.80 -2.09 -21.85
N TYR A 38 -21.86 -3.03 -21.93
CA TYR A 38 -20.45 -2.75 -21.71
C TYR A 38 -19.57 -3.55 -22.67
N GLU A 39 -18.34 -3.09 -22.81
CA GLU A 39 -17.26 -3.77 -23.56
C GLU A 39 -15.99 -3.72 -22.70
N ILE A 40 -15.32 -4.88 -22.52
CA ILE A 40 -14.01 -4.95 -21.86
C ILE A 40 -12.92 -4.86 -22.91
N ILE A 41 -12.04 -3.88 -22.76
CA ILE A 41 -10.94 -3.59 -23.67
C ILE A 41 -9.62 -3.90 -22.96
N ASP A 42 -8.88 -4.91 -23.45
CA ASP A 42 -7.56 -5.28 -22.93
C ASP A 42 -6.49 -4.97 -23.96
N GLU A 43 -5.53 -4.13 -23.59
CA GLU A 43 -4.42 -3.73 -24.46
C GLU A 43 -3.61 -4.93 -25.00
N ARG A 44 -3.53 -6.02 -24.23
CA ARG A 44 -2.84 -7.25 -24.64
C ARG A 44 -3.55 -8.01 -25.75
N GLN A 45 -4.83 -7.71 -26.02
CA GLN A 45 -5.67 -8.39 -26.96
C GLN A 45 -6.04 -7.51 -28.18
N GLN A 46 -5.83 -6.20 -28.09
CA GLN A 46 -6.17 -5.26 -29.15
C GLN A 46 -4.94 -4.50 -29.65
N SER A 47 -4.69 -4.63 -30.97
CA SER A 47 -3.61 -3.92 -31.66
C SER A 47 -4.00 -2.50 -32.11
N GLN A 48 -5.29 -2.16 -32.12
CA GLN A 48 -5.79 -0.85 -32.52
C GLN A 48 -6.44 -0.08 -31.38
N SER A 49 -6.30 1.26 -31.44
CA SER A 49 -6.94 2.14 -30.47
C SER A 49 -8.47 2.06 -30.59
N PRO A 50 -9.21 1.93 -29.49
CA PRO A 50 -10.67 1.91 -29.51
C PRO A 50 -11.29 3.20 -30.07
N HIS A 51 -12.52 3.12 -30.58
CA HIS A 51 -13.32 4.26 -30.99
C HIS A 51 -14.03 4.84 -29.76
N PHE A 52 -13.41 5.82 -29.09
CA PHE A 52 -13.90 6.35 -27.81
C PHE A 52 -15.27 7.01 -27.91
N GLU A 53 -15.60 7.60 -29.06
CA GLU A 53 -16.86 8.32 -29.28
C GLU A 53 -18.12 7.43 -29.18
N GLN A 54 -17.97 6.12 -29.21
CA GLN A 54 -19.08 5.18 -29.04
C GLN A 54 -19.50 5.02 -27.56
N TYR A 55 -18.59 5.31 -26.60
CA TYR A 55 -18.86 5.14 -25.19
C TYR A 55 -19.54 6.34 -24.58
N GLY A 56 -20.45 6.10 -23.63
CA GLY A 56 -21.00 7.13 -22.76
C GLY A 56 -20.18 7.33 -21.50
N LEU A 57 -19.40 6.32 -21.12
CA LEU A 57 -18.47 6.35 -20.00
C LEU A 57 -17.28 5.42 -20.28
N CYS A 58 -16.08 5.87 -19.95
CA CYS A 58 -14.87 5.05 -19.95
C CYS A 58 -14.43 4.78 -18.51
N VAL A 59 -14.41 3.52 -18.08
CA VAL A 59 -13.90 3.10 -16.77
C VAL A 59 -12.50 2.55 -16.95
N PHE A 60 -11.49 3.24 -16.39
CA PHE A 60 -10.09 2.84 -16.50
C PHE A 60 -9.59 2.13 -15.25
N SER A 61 -9.00 0.96 -15.43
CA SER A 61 -8.24 0.29 -14.37
C SER A 61 -7.04 1.12 -13.93
N PRO A 62 -6.57 0.99 -12.66
CA PRO A 62 -5.45 1.79 -12.12
C PRO A 62 -4.13 1.64 -12.88
N GLY A 63 -3.95 0.57 -13.66
CA GLY A 63 -2.75 0.34 -14.47
C GLY A 63 -2.57 1.27 -15.67
N PHE A 64 -3.59 2.03 -16.07
CA PHE A 64 -3.47 3.00 -17.17
C PHE A 64 -2.93 4.33 -16.66
N SER A 65 -1.66 4.61 -17.00
CA SER A 65 -0.97 5.84 -16.57
C SER A 65 -1.61 7.12 -17.16
N PRO A 66 -1.32 8.31 -16.61
CA PRO A 66 -1.77 9.58 -17.17
C PRO A 66 -1.36 9.76 -18.63
N ASN A 67 -0.17 9.28 -18.96
CA ASN A 67 0.42 9.41 -20.29
C ASN A 67 0.03 8.26 -21.23
N HIS A 68 -0.86 7.35 -20.82
CA HIS A 68 -1.29 6.24 -21.64
C HIS A 68 -2.08 6.76 -22.86
N PRO A 69 -1.76 6.34 -24.12
CA PRO A 69 -2.40 6.85 -25.34
C PRO A 69 -3.92 6.77 -25.32
N TRP A 70 -4.47 5.70 -24.77
CA TRP A 70 -5.92 5.51 -24.69
C TRP A 70 -6.60 6.48 -23.73
N ARG A 71 -5.96 6.80 -22.60
CA ARG A 71 -6.49 7.77 -21.64
C ARG A 71 -6.47 9.18 -22.23
N GLN A 72 -5.35 9.58 -22.86
CA GLN A 72 -5.24 10.86 -23.56
C GLN A 72 -6.27 11.00 -24.69
N ARG A 73 -6.53 9.92 -25.42
CA ARG A 73 -7.53 9.94 -26.48
C ARG A 73 -8.95 10.02 -25.93
N ALA A 74 -9.28 9.31 -24.83
CA ALA A 74 -10.57 9.45 -24.18
C ALA A 74 -10.81 10.92 -23.71
N GLU A 75 -9.79 11.56 -23.15
CA GLU A 75 -9.84 12.98 -22.75
C GLU A 75 -10.04 13.90 -23.96
N ALA A 76 -9.34 13.65 -25.07
CA ALA A 76 -9.46 14.46 -26.30
C ALA A 76 -10.84 14.35 -26.98
N THR A 77 -11.56 13.25 -26.77
CA THR A 77 -12.92 13.03 -27.29
C THR A 77 -14.01 13.55 -26.37
N ASN A 78 -13.65 14.13 -25.20
CA ASN A 78 -14.58 14.60 -24.17
C ASN A 78 -15.55 13.49 -23.64
N VAL A 79 -15.22 12.23 -23.82
CA VAL A 79 -15.99 11.12 -23.22
C VAL A 79 -15.74 11.11 -21.71
N PRO A 80 -16.78 11.09 -20.87
CA PRO A 80 -16.61 10.98 -19.42
C PRO A 80 -15.74 9.78 -19.07
N SER A 81 -14.76 10.01 -18.19
CA SER A 81 -13.90 8.93 -17.68
C SER A 81 -13.94 8.89 -16.16
N ALA A 82 -13.96 7.66 -15.63
CA ALA A 82 -14.01 7.35 -14.21
C ALA A 82 -12.96 6.30 -13.84
N THR A 83 -12.63 6.25 -12.57
CA THR A 83 -12.01 5.05 -11.96
C THR A 83 -13.10 4.04 -11.62
N GLU A 84 -12.70 2.81 -11.34
CA GLU A 84 -13.62 1.80 -10.80
C GLU A 84 -14.28 2.29 -9.50
N LEU A 85 -13.51 2.95 -8.61
CA LEU A 85 -14.01 3.51 -7.36
C LEU A 85 -15.06 4.62 -7.59
N ASP A 86 -14.85 5.51 -8.56
CA ASP A 86 -15.83 6.55 -8.90
C ASP A 86 -17.10 5.97 -9.52
N PHE A 87 -16.94 4.93 -10.35
CA PHE A 87 -18.07 4.24 -10.96
C PHE A 87 -18.94 3.58 -9.89
N ALA A 88 -18.31 2.84 -8.96
CA ALA A 88 -19.03 2.24 -7.83
C ALA A 88 -19.65 3.30 -6.91
N ALA A 89 -18.93 4.38 -6.59
CA ALA A 89 -19.39 5.45 -5.71
C ALA A 89 -20.66 6.16 -6.23
N SER A 90 -20.90 6.12 -7.52
CA SER A 90 -22.16 6.66 -8.09
C SER A 90 -23.41 5.85 -7.75
N CYS A 91 -23.24 4.65 -7.16
CA CYS A 91 -24.29 3.66 -6.93
C CYS A 91 -24.66 3.44 -5.46
N PHE A 92 -24.03 4.12 -4.50
CA PHE A 92 -24.36 4.00 -3.08
C PHE A 92 -24.22 5.36 -2.36
N ASN A 93 -24.71 5.44 -1.11
CA ASN A 93 -24.63 6.62 -0.27
C ASN A 93 -23.98 6.32 1.11
N ASN A 94 -23.41 5.13 1.28
CA ASN A 94 -22.79 4.73 2.54
C ASN A 94 -21.59 5.63 2.87
N PRO A 95 -21.30 5.89 4.16
CA PRO A 95 -20.07 6.55 4.58
C PRO A 95 -18.84 5.78 4.10
N VAL A 96 -17.85 6.51 3.60
CA VAL A 96 -16.56 5.96 3.20
C VAL A 96 -15.47 6.56 4.08
N ILE A 97 -14.64 5.72 4.68
CA ILE A 97 -13.40 6.13 5.33
C ILE A 97 -12.26 5.70 4.43
N ALA A 98 -11.59 6.66 3.81
CA ALA A 98 -10.48 6.36 2.91
C ALA A 98 -9.15 6.28 3.66
N VAL A 99 -8.28 5.37 3.24
CA VAL A 99 -6.92 5.22 3.77
C VAL A 99 -5.91 5.33 2.65
N THR A 100 -4.98 6.28 2.76
CA THR A 100 -3.87 6.44 1.82
C THR A 100 -2.54 6.63 2.54
N GLY A 101 -1.45 6.63 1.80
CA GLY A 101 -0.08 6.82 2.29
C GLY A 101 0.94 6.12 1.42
N THR A 102 2.21 6.31 1.68
CA THR A 102 3.24 5.51 1.02
C THR A 102 3.28 4.11 1.64
N ASN A 103 3.44 4.01 2.94
CA ASN A 103 3.47 2.76 3.71
C ASN A 103 2.35 2.75 4.77
N GLY A 104 2.03 1.57 5.32
CA GLY A 104 1.07 1.41 6.41
C GLY A 104 -0.41 1.36 6.03
N LYS A 105 -0.79 1.68 4.79
CA LYS A 105 -2.19 1.69 4.32
C LYS A 105 -2.99 0.46 4.72
N THR A 106 -2.51 -0.72 4.34
CA THR A 106 -3.20 -1.99 4.59
C THR A 106 -3.37 -2.27 6.07
N SER A 107 -2.32 -2.08 6.88
CA SER A 107 -2.41 -2.28 8.34
C SER A 107 -3.45 -1.34 8.96
N VAL A 108 -3.44 -0.07 8.57
CA VAL A 108 -4.43 0.91 9.07
C VAL A 108 -5.84 0.54 8.59
N THR A 109 -6.01 0.13 7.33
CA THR A 109 -7.30 -0.32 6.78
C THR A 109 -7.86 -1.50 7.58
N GLU A 110 -7.04 -2.51 7.85
CA GLU A 110 -7.47 -3.71 8.59
C GLU A 110 -7.80 -3.41 10.04
N ILE A 111 -6.94 -2.62 10.73
CA ILE A 111 -7.21 -2.22 12.11
C ILE A 111 -8.50 -1.39 12.21
N LEU A 112 -8.70 -0.43 11.33
CA LEU A 112 -9.94 0.36 11.30
C LEU A 112 -11.17 -0.49 11.06
N THR A 113 -11.06 -1.47 10.14
CA THR A 113 -12.15 -2.39 9.85
C THR A 113 -12.52 -3.19 11.09
N GLN A 114 -11.53 -3.73 11.80
CA GLN A 114 -11.75 -4.47 13.04
C GLN A 114 -12.27 -3.56 14.17
N LEU A 115 -11.70 -2.36 14.31
CA LEU A 115 -12.09 -1.39 15.34
C LEU A 115 -13.57 -0.99 15.23
N LEU A 116 -14.02 -0.68 14.02
CA LEU A 116 -15.42 -0.30 13.81
C LEU A 116 -16.37 -1.49 13.96
N ARG A 117 -15.96 -2.71 13.57
CA ARG A 117 -16.71 -3.94 13.84
C ARG A 117 -16.83 -4.19 15.34
N ASN A 118 -15.73 -4.07 16.09
CA ASN A 118 -15.73 -4.21 17.55
C ASN A 118 -16.58 -3.13 18.25
N SER A 119 -16.79 -1.99 17.56
CA SER A 119 -17.72 -0.93 18.00
C SER A 119 -19.17 -1.18 17.57
N GLY A 120 -19.50 -2.35 17.02
CA GLY A 120 -20.85 -2.74 16.64
C GLY A 120 -21.32 -2.23 15.27
N GLN A 121 -20.43 -1.73 14.41
CA GLN A 121 -20.79 -1.25 13.08
C GLN A 121 -20.68 -2.37 12.03
N GLU A 122 -21.54 -2.34 11.03
CA GLU A 122 -21.36 -3.12 9.82
C GLU A 122 -20.29 -2.48 8.95
N VAL A 123 -19.19 -3.19 8.69
CA VAL A 123 -18.00 -2.62 8.02
C VAL A 123 -17.42 -3.61 7.02
N LEU A 124 -17.03 -3.09 5.87
CA LEU A 124 -16.30 -3.84 4.87
C LEU A 124 -15.09 -3.07 4.34
N SER A 125 -13.93 -3.74 4.27
CA SER A 125 -12.74 -3.19 3.62
C SER A 125 -12.79 -3.44 2.12
N VAL A 126 -12.45 -2.40 1.34
CA VAL A 126 -12.52 -2.40 -0.12
C VAL A 126 -11.35 -1.62 -0.73
N GLY A 127 -11.18 -1.69 -2.02
CA GLY A 127 -10.26 -0.84 -2.79
C GLY A 127 -8.96 -1.52 -3.19
N ASN A 128 -7.84 -0.86 -2.98
CA ASN A 128 -6.52 -1.30 -3.47
C ASN A 128 -6.03 -2.62 -2.85
N ASN A 129 -6.45 -2.92 -1.64
CA ASN A 129 -6.17 -4.17 -0.95
C ASN A 129 -7.51 -4.74 -0.46
N GLY A 130 -7.86 -5.93 -0.91
CA GLY A 130 -9.12 -6.56 -0.55
C GLY A 130 -10.12 -6.63 -1.71
N THR A 131 -11.40 -6.51 -1.37
CA THR A 131 -12.50 -6.68 -2.33
C THR A 131 -12.69 -5.42 -3.19
N VAL A 132 -12.95 -5.64 -4.46
CA VAL A 132 -13.24 -4.55 -5.42
C VAL A 132 -14.58 -3.92 -5.07
N LEU A 133 -14.61 -2.58 -4.94
CA LEU A 133 -15.81 -1.86 -4.49
C LEU A 133 -17.02 -2.07 -5.41
N SER A 134 -16.81 -2.02 -6.73
CA SER A 134 -17.87 -2.24 -7.71
C SER A 134 -18.45 -3.66 -7.66
N GLU A 135 -17.66 -4.66 -7.30
CA GLU A 135 -18.14 -6.03 -7.09
C GLU A 135 -19.05 -6.11 -5.86
N VAL A 136 -18.63 -5.50 -4.74
CA VAL A 136 -19.43 -5.43 -3.52
C VAL A 136 -20.77 -4.74 -3.77
N VAL A 137 -20.75 -3.61 -4.48
CA VAL A 137 -21.96 -2.86 -4.82
C VAL A 137 -22.90 -3.67 -5.73
N ALA A 138 -22.33 -4.41 -6.70
CA ALA A 138 -23.10 -5.30 -7.57
C ALA A 138 -23.80 -6.43 -6.78
N ASP A 139 -23.19 -6.89 -5.68
CA ASP A 139 -23.75 -7.93 -4.79
C ASP A 139 -24.78 -7.41 -3.78
N GLY A 140 -25.10 -6.12 -3.83
CA GLY A 140 -26.09 -5.49 -2.95
C GLY A 140 -25.51 -4.57 -1.89
N GLY A 141 -24.17 -4.52 -1.74
CA GLY A 141 -23.49 -3.61 -0.82
C GLY A 141 -23.76 -3.88 0.66
N LEU A 142 -23.48 -2.87 1.48
CA LEU A 142 -23.79 -2.84 2.90
C LEU A 142 -25.20 -2.26 3.15
N SER A 143 -25.73 -2.48 4.35
CA SER A 143 -26.93 -1.76 4.81
C SER A 143 -26.71 -0.24 4.74
N PRO A 144 -27.75 0.60 4.73
CA PRO A 144 -27.60 2.05 4.60
C PRO A 144 -26.71 2.71 5.64
N ASP A 145 -26.59 2.11 6.84
CA ASP A 145 -25.74 2.59 7.94
C ASP A 145 -24.36 1.94 7.95
N GLY A 146 -24.09 1.00 7.04
CA GLY A 146 -22.79 0.33 6.93
C GLY A 146 -21.69 1.25 6.39
N VAL A 147 -20.46 0.99 6.77
CA VAL A 147 -19.29 1.84 6.46
C VAL A 147 -18.29 1.10 5.59
N TYR A 148 -17.86 1.70 4.50
CA TYR A 148 -16.75 1.20 3.71
C TYR A 148 -15.42 1.78 4.19
N ILE A 149 -14.43 0.91 4.47
CA ILE A 149 -13.03 1.33 4.66
C ILE A 149 -12.31 1.10 3.34
N CYS A 150 -12.00 2.18 2.64
CA CYS A 150 -11.45 2.12 1.30
C CYS A 150 -9.94 2.39 1.29
N GLU A 151 -9.12 1.36 1.05
CA GLU A 151 -7.70 1.59 0.77
C GLU A 151 -7.53 2.20 -0.61
N VAL A 152 -6.89 3.38 -0.69
CA VAL A 152 -6.71 4.10 -1.96
C VAL A 152 -5.23 4.31 -2.26
N SER A 153 -4.75 3.72 -3.36
CA SER A 153 -3.40 3.96 -3.88
C SER A 153 -3.29 5.34 -4.55
N SER A 154 -2.05 5.81 -4.78
CA SER A 154 -1.83 7.05 -5.53
C SER A 154 -2.31 6.94 -6.99
N PHE A 155 -2.24 5.73 -7.58
CA PHE A 155 -2.72 5.47 -8.93
C PHE A 155 -4.24 5.64 -9.07
N GLN A 156 -4.98 5.22 -8.05
CA GLN A 156 -6.43 5.41 -7.97
C GLN A 156 -6.77 6.88 -7.63
N ALA A 157 -6.14 7.42 -6.57
CA ALA A 157 -6.43 8.75 -6.05
C ALA A 157 -6.26 9.86 -7.10
N GLN A 158 -5.26 9.75 -7.95
CA GLN A 158 -4.93 10.74 -8.99
C GLN A 158 -6.09 11.03 -9.96
N PHE A 159 -7.00 10.08 -10.16
CA PHE A 159 -8.11 10.22 -11.10
C PHE A 159 -9.48 10.29 -10.45
N LEU A 160 -9.56 10.22 -9.12
CA LEU A 160 -10.83 10.30 -8.40
C LEU A 160 -11.53 11.65 -8.63
N LYS A 161 -12.85 11.58 -8.81
CA LYS A 161 -13.72 12.74 -9.05
C LYS A 161 -14.99 12.71 -8.19
N SER A 162 -15.56 11.54 -7.98
CA SER A 162 -16.91 11.34 -7.42
C SER A 162 -16.93 10.56 -6.11
N LEU A 163 -15.86 9.88 -5.76
CA LEU A 163 -15.74 9.27 -4.43
C LEU A 163 -15.43 10.36 -3.40
N HIS A 164 -16.41 10.68 -2.55
CA HIS A 164 -16.30 11.66 -1.47
C HIS A 164 -16.22 10.97 -0.11
N PRO A 165 -15.00 10.70 0.43
CA PRO A 165 -14.88 10.09 1.74
C PRO A 165 -15.41 11.00 2.84
N THR A 166 -16.16 10.44 3.79
CA THR A 166 -16.56 11.14 5.03
C THR A 166 -15.32 11.53 5.83
N HIS A 167 -14.35 10.60 5.91
CA HIS A 167 -13.06 10.80 6.54
C HIS A 167 -11.94 10.20 5.70
N THR A 168 -10.75 10.78 5.77
CA THR A 168 -9.54 10.22 5.18
C THR A 168 -8.43 10.10 6.21
N LEU A 169 -7.75 8.96 6.24
CA LEU A 169 -6.50 8.78 6.98
C LEU A 169 -5.33 8.76 5.99
N TRP A 170 -4.36 9.63 6.17
CA TRP A 170 -3.10 9.62 5.41
C TRP A 170 -1.95 9.27 6.35
N THR A 171 -1.37 8.09 6.19
CA THR A 171 -0.39 7.53 7.13
C THR A 171 0.93 8.29 7.11
N ASN A 172 1.59 8.33 5.93
CA ASN A 172 2.89 8.98 5.73
C ASN A 172 3.11 9.27 4.24
N PHE A 173 4.18 10.03 3.96
CA PHE A 173 4.62 10.34 2.61
C PHE A 173 6.13 10.19 2.49
N ALA A 174 6.58 9.41 1.50
CA ALA A 174 7.98 9.23 1.16
C ALA A 174 8.09 8.96 -0.36
N PRO A 175 9.24 9.19 -0.99
CA PRO A 175 9.43 8.91 -2.41
C PRO A 175 9.09 7.46 -2.77
N ASP A 176 8.19 7.27 -3.72
CA ASP A 176 7.83 6.00 -4.33
C ASP A 176 7.14 6.27 -5.67
N HIS A 177 7.12 5.30 -6.58
CA HIS A 177 6.41 5.37 -7.85
C HIS A 177 6.73 6.60 -8.73
N ILE A 178 7.97 7.11 -8.66
CA ILE A 178 8.39 8.30 -9.42
C ILE A 178 8.37 8.04 -10.92
N ASN A 179 8.67 6.82 -11.35
CA ASN A 179 8.54 6.40 -12.76
C ASN A 179 7.12 6.55 -13.31
N TRP A 180 6.10 6.40 -12.46
CA TRP A 180 4.70 6.56 -12.83
C TRP A 180 4.25 8.02 -12.79
N HIS A 181 4.55 8.72 -11.69
CA HIS A 181 4.09 10.09 -11.45
C HIS A 181 4.99 11.16 -12.11
N GLY A 182 6.17 10.76 -12.59
CA GLY A 182 7.17 11.63 -13.19
C GLY A 182 8.02 12.39 -12.18
N ASN A 183 7.46 12.83 -11.05
CA ASN A 183 8.18 13.51 -9.98
C ASN A 183 7.44 13.41 -8.64
N LEU A 184 8.14 13.79 -7.56
CA LEU A 184 7.62 13.72 -6.20
C LEU A 184 6.40 14.62 -5.97
N LYS A 185 6.36 15.78 -6.63
CA LYS A 185 5.23 16.73 -6.52
C LYS A 185 3.95 16.13 -7.07
N ASN A 186 4.00 15.54 -8.25
CA ASN A 186 2.83 14.89 -8.86
C ASN A 186 2.35 13.69 -8.00
N TYR A 187 3.28 12.94 -7.40
CA TYR A 187 2.95 11.86 -6.47
C TYR A 187 2.25 12.38 -5.21
N PHE A 188 2.72 13.50 -4.66
CA PHE A 188 2.06 14.20 -3.56
C PHE A 188 0.66 14.67 -3.96
N GLU A 189 0.53 15.37 -5.08
CA GLU A 189 -0.73 15.90 -5.58
C GLU A 189 -1.77 14.81 -5.83
N ALA A 190 -1.32 13.65 -6.33
CA ALA A 190 -2.18 12.47 -6.51
C ALA A 190 -2.84 12.03 -5.21
N LYS A 191 -2.06 11.92 -4.11
CA LYS A 191 -2.60 11.57 -2.79
C LYS A 191 -3.42 12.70 -2.17
N TYR A 192 -2.94 13.93 -2.31
CA TYR A 192 -3.60 15.12 -1.78
C TYR A 192 -4.99 15.34 -2.39
N ARG A 193 -5.20 14.87 -3.62
CA ARG A 193 -6.53 14.91 -4.25
C ARG A 193 -7.60 14.24 -3.40
N LEU A 194 -7.26 13.12 -2.74
CA LEU A 194 -8.19 12.42 -1.85
C LEU A 194 -8.64 13.30 -0.67
N LEU A 195 -7.71 14.09 -0.11
CA LEU A 195 -8.03 15.03 0.97
C LEU A 195 -8.99 16.15 0.49
N LYS A 196 -8.82 16.61 -0.74
CA LYS A 196 -9.72 17.61 -1.34
C LYS A 196 -11.16 17.09 -1.51
N LEU A 197 -11.32 15.79 -1.70
CA LEU A 197 -12.62 15.14 -1.86
C LEU A 197 -13.24 14.75 -0.50
N THR A 198 -12.49 14.87 0.59
CA THR A 198 -12.95 14.49 1.94
C THR A 198 -13.96 15.52 2.47
N GLU A 199 -15.07 15.03 3.02
CA GLU A 199 -16.16 15.90 3.48
C GLU A 199 -15.94 16.47 4.89
N LYS A 200 -15.48 15.64 5.86
CA LYS A 200 -15.42 16.04 7.29
C LYS A 200 -13.99 16.23 7.79
N THR A 201 -13.21 15.16 7.91
CA THR A 201 -11.92 15.22 8.60
C THR A 201 -10.85 14.41 7.87
N CYS A 202 -9.70 15.03 7.67
CA CYS A 202 -8.47 14.37 7.24
C CYS A 202 -7.58 14.14 8.46
N PHE A 203 -7.34 12.89 8.81
CA PHE A 203 -6.40 12.47 9.84
C PHE A 203 -5.05 12.20 9.20
N CYS A 204 -4.02 12.85 9.67
CA CYS A 204 -2.70 12.81 9.08
C CYS A 204 -1.67 12.26 10.08
N GLY A 205 -0.80 11.37 9.62
CA GLY A 205 0.37 10.96 10.39
C GLY A 205 1.26 12.16 10.73
N ASN A 206 2.00 12.09 11.84
CA ASN A 206 2.81 13.22 12.30
C ASN A 206 3.84 13.70 11.28
N SER A 207 4.49 12.79 10.58
CA SER A 207 5.51 13.08 9.54
C SER A 207 4.98 13.93 8.38
N LEU A 208 3.66 13.97 8.17
CA LEU A 208 3.05 14.79 7.13
C LEU A 208 3.08 16.30 7.43
N LYS A 209 3.34 16.72 8.67
CA LYS A 209 3.50 18.14 9.01
C LYS A 209 4.61 18.80 8.19
N GLU A 210 5.78 18.17 8.11
CA GLU A 210 6.92 18.64 7.31
C GLU A 210 6.63 18.55 5.82
N THR A 211 5.96 17.46 5.39
CA THR A 211 5.55 17.28 3.99
C THR A 211 4.65 18.41 3.51
N PHE A 212 3.68 18.83 4.34
CA PHE A 212 2.78 19.94 3.98
C PHE A 212 3.42 21.32 4.04
N GLN A 213 4.51 21.48 4.77
CA GLN A 213 5.34 22.70 4.69
C GLN A 213 6.13 22.74 3.38
N THR A 214 6.63 21.61 2.92
CA THR A 214 7.41 21.48 1.68
C THR A 214 6.55 21.69 0.44
N PHE A 215 5.34 21.12 0.43
CA PHE A 215 4.39 21.25 -0.67
C PHE A 215 3.30 22.24 -0.25
N THR A 216 3.31 23.45 -0.82
CA THR A 216 2.26 24.44 -0.55
C THR A 216 0.88 23.86 -0.86
N VAL A 217 0.07 23.69 0.16
CA VAL A 217 -1.23 23.02 0.10
C VAL A 217 -2.32 24.07 0.05
N PRO A 218 -3.22 24.07 -0.97
CA PRO A 218 -4.43 24.88 -0.93
C PRO A 218 -5.31 24.44 0.26
N SER A 219 -6.09 25.36 0.82
CA SER A 219 -7.01 25.02 1.90
C SER A 219 -7.98 23.91 1.47
N SER A 220 -8.10 22.86 2.29
CA SER A 220 -9.16 21.84 2.17
C SER A 220 -10.40 22.31 2.90
N ALA A 221 -11.59 21.94 2.42
CA ALA A 221 -12.84 22.16 3.15
C ALA A 221 -12.93 21.30 4.41
N ALA A 222 -12.30 20.11 4.39
CA ALA A 222 -12.23 19.21 5.54
C ALA A 222 -11.26 19.72 6.59
N SER A 223 -11.58 19.47 7.87
CA SER A 223 -10.66 19.77 8.98
C SER A 223 -9.47 18.81 8.95
N MET A 224 -8.26 19.34 9.21
CA MET A 224 -7.05 18.51 9.26
C MET A 224 -6.64 18.29 10.73
N VAL A 225 -6.44 17.03 11.10
CA VAL A 225 -6.03 16.61 12.43
C VAL A 225 -4.76 15.75 12.29
N PHE A 226 -3.66 16.20 12.89
CA PHE A 226 -2.41 15.45 12.90
C PHE A 226 -2.32 14.58 14.15
N ALA A 227 -1.87 13.34 13.96
CA ALA A 227 -1.49 12.50 15.06
C ALA A 227 -0.31 13.14 15.83
N PRO A 228 -0.21 12.94 17.14
CA PRO A 228 0.97 13.34 17.90
C PRO A 228 2.18 12.50 17.47
N PRO A 229 3.42 12.96 17.73
CA PRO A 229 4.59 12.12 17.60
C PRO A 229 4.42 10.82 18.40
N ALA A 230 4.89 9.69 17.85
CA ALA A 230 4.76 8.40 18.54
C ALA A 230 5.48 8.38 19.89
N GLU A 231 6.55 9.16 20.03
CA GLU A 231 7.35 9.33 21.25
C GLU A 231 6.53 9.92 22.42
N GLU A 232 5.57 10.77 22.12
CA GLU A 232 4.65 11.34 23.14
C GLU A 232 3.65 10.30 23.67
N LEU A 233 3.56 9.15 23.05
CA LEU A 233 2.66 8.05 23.39
C LEU A 233 3.39 6.78 23.84
N ASN A 234 4.67 6.87 24.20
CA ASN A 234 5.51 5.71 24.53
C ASN A 234 4.85 4.77 25.54
N ASP A 235 4.44 5.30 26.71
CA ASP A 235 3.81 4.49 27.77
C ASP A 235 2.55 3.75 27.32
N TRP A 236 1.84 4.31 26.33
CA TRP A 236 0.66 3.70 25.78
C TRP A 236 1.01 2.68 24.68
N LEU A 237 1.97 3.01 23.82
CA LEU A 237 2.38 2.18 22.69
C LEU A 237 3.15 0.91 23.11
N GLU A 238 3.96 1.01 24.20
CA GLU A 238 4.74 -0.12 24.72
C GLU A 238 3.88 -1.29 25.25
N GLN A 239 2.60 -1.04 25.48
CA GLN A 239 1.65 -2.07 25.88
C GLN A 239 1.29 -3.03 24.73
N PHE A 240 1.59 -2.66 23.47
CA PHE A 240 1.24 -3.47 22.29
C PHE A 240 2.48 -4.13 21.68
N PRO A 241 2.51 -5.48 21.57
CA PRO A 241 3.67 -6.21 21.07
C PRO A 241 4.12 -5.80 19.66
N LEU A 242 3.20 -5.35 18.81
CA LEU A 242 3.50 -4.93 17.43
C LEU A 242 4.14 -3.53 17.34
N CYS A 243 4.18 -2.78 18.43
CA CYS A 243 4.83 -1.46 18.49
C CYS A 243 6.35 -1.51 18.63
N PHE A 244 6.99 -2.64 18.31
CA PHE A 244 8.44 -2.71 18.21
C PHE A 244 8.96 -1.93 16.97
N SER A 245 8.14 -1.72 15.93
CA SER A 245 8.53 -0.97 14.73
C SER A 245 8.00 0.47 14.77
N GLN A 246 8.82 1.43 14.35
CA GLN A 246 8.44 2.84 14.29
C GLN A 246 7.20 3.05 13.40
N GLY A 247 7.13 2.36 12.26
CA GLY A 247 5.99 2.47 11.36
C GLY A 247 4.66 2.03 12.00
N GLN A 248 4.67 0.98 12.85
CA GLN A 248 3.47 0.57 13.58
C GLN A 248 3.12 1.54 14.72
N ARG A 249 4.11 2.09 15.40
CA ARG A 249 3.91 3.12 16.42
C ARG A 249 3.18 4.34 15.83
N GLU A 250 3.60 4.81 14.67
CA GLU A 250 2.95 5.91 13.95
C GLU A 250 1.53 5.55 13.48
N ASN A 251 1.33 4.34 12.95
CA ASN A 251 0.00 3.87 12.58
C ASN A 251 -0.95 3.81 13.79
N PHE A 252 -0.49 3.29 14.95
CA PHE A 252 -1.30 3.21 16.16
C PHE A 252 -1.63 4.59 16.72
N ALA A 253 -0.67 5.53 16.67
CA ALA A 253 -0.91 6.93 17.06
C ALA A 253 -1.98 7.60 16.18
N LEU A 254 -1.94 7.34 14.86
CA LEU A 254 -2.95 7.83 13.92
C LEU A 254 -4.33 7.23 14.19
N ILE A 255 -4.41 5.91 14.40
CA ILE A 255 -5.67 5.22 14.71
C ILE A 255 -6.25 5.69 16.04
N ARG A 256 -5.42 5.87 17.07
CA ARG A 256 -5.87 6.42 18.35
C ARG A 256 -6.45 7.84 18.21
N THR A 257 -5.82 8.66 17.37
CA THR A 257 -6.31 10.00 17.06
C THR A 257 -7.68 9.96 16.40
N PHE A 258 -7.86 9.05 15.43
CA PHE A 258 -9.15 8.78 14.79
C PHE A 258 -10.20 8.31 15.79
N ALA A 259 -9.89 7.27 16.60
CA ALA A 259 -10.80 6.70 17.57
C ALA A 259 -11.32 7.74 18.58
N ARG A 260 -10.41 8.56 19.13
CA ARG A 260 -10.77 9.64 20.06
C ARG A 260 -11.67 10.69 19.43
N ARG A 261 -11.41 11.06 18.18
CA ARG A 261 -12.21 12.06 17.45
C ARG A 261 -13.63 11.57 17.17
N LEU A 262 -13.81 10.26 16.99
CA LEU A 262 -15.11 9.63 16.77
C LEU A 262 -15.75 9.10 18.06
N ASN A 263 -15.19 9.38 19.23
CA ASN A 263 -15.66 8.93 20.54
C ASN A 263 -15.76 7.40 20.66
N ILE A 264 -14.88 6.66 19.98
CA ILE A 264 -14.74 5.22 20.20
C ILE A 264 -14.04 5.04 21.55
N ASP A 265 -14.59 4.16 22.39
CA ASP A 265 -14.07 3.98 23.74
C ASP A 265 -12.64 3.35 23.73
N GLU A 266 -11.86 3.71 24.76
CA GLU A 266 -10.46 3.30 24.85
C GLU A 266 -10.33 1.78 25.06
N ALA A 267 -11.31 1.10 25.66
CA ALA A 267 -11.26 -0.34 25.88
C ALA A 267 -11.42 -1.10 24.56
N THR A 268 -12.38 -0.70 23.72
CA THR A 268 -12.55 -1.25 22.37
C THR A 268 -11.31 -1.02 21.51
N LEU A 269 -10.72 0.18 21.57
CA LEU A 269 -9.48 0.48 20.86
C LEU A 269 -8.34 -0.45 21.30
N ARG A 270 -8.11 -0.58 22.61
CA ARG A 270 -7.05 -1.44 23.17
C ARG A 270 -7.25 -2.90 22.76
N HIS A 271 -8.42 -3.43 22.98
CA HIS A 271 -8.77 -4.79 22.58
C HIS A 271 -8.48 -5.05 21.10
N THR A 272 -8.88 -4.13 20.22
CA THR A 272 -8.61 -4.24 18.77
C THR A 272 -7.12 -4.27 18.46
N LEU A 273 -6.32 -3.42 19.11
CA LEU A 273 -4.87 -3.35 18.85
C LEU A 273 -4.11 -4.54 19.45
N GLU A 274 -4.59 -5.11 20.53
CA GLU A 274 -4.04 -6.34 21.15
C GLU A 274 -4.29 -7.58 20.30
N GLU A 275 -5.49 -7.67 19.70
CA GLU A 275 -5.87 -8.79 18.83
C GLU A 275 -5.36 -8.65 17.39
N PHE A 276 -4.93 -7.47 17.00
CA PHE A 276 -4.49 -7.24 15.62
C PHE A 276 -3.28 -8.10 15.27
N GLN A 277 -3.43 -8.86 14.21
CA GLN A 277 -2.34 -9.63 13.62
C GLN A 277 -1.83 -8.91 12.37
N GLN A 278 -0.52 -8.68 12.35
CA GLN A 278 0.10 -8.03 11.21
C GLN A 278 -0.05 -8.90 9.96
N PRO A 279 -0.46 -8.33 8.82
CA PRO A 279 -0.49 -9.06 7.55
C PRO A 279 0.86 -9.71 7.22
N PRO A 280 0.87 -10.85 6.54
CA PRO A 280 2.09 -11.53 6.15
C PRO A 280 3.08 -10.63 5.41
N HIS A 281 4.35 -10.97 5.47
CA HIS A 281 5.44 -10.31 4.73
C HIS A 281 5.66 -8.82 5.07
N ARG A 282 5.30 -8.41 6.30
CA ARG A 282 5.47 -7.04 6.83
C ARG A 282 6.28 -7.07 8.12
N LEU A 283 7.60 -7.14 8.00
CA LEU A 283 8.57 -7.13 9.09
C LEU A 283 8.16 -8.04 10.27
N HIS A 284 7.91 -9.32 10.01
CA HIS A 284 7.62 -10.30 11.05
C HIS A 284 8.72 -11.34 11.18
N CYS A 285 8.94 -11.79 12.41
CA CYS A 285 9.90 -12.85 12.69
C CYS A 285 9.27 -14.20 12.34
N CYS A 286 9.62 -14.75 11.17
CA CYS A 286 9.05 -16.00 10.67
C CYS A 286 9.71 -17.25 11.28
N ARG A 287 10.94 -17.13 11.84
CA ARG A 287 11.61 -18.23 12.53
C ARG A 287 12.67 -17.74 13.53
N ARG A 288 12.82 -18.49 14.65
CA ARG A 288 13.94 -18.36 15.60
C ARG A 288 14.58 -19.71 15.86
N ILE A 289 15.91 -19.72 15.96
CA ILE A 289 16.71 -20.88 16.32
C ILE A 289 17.76 -20.39 17.34
N GLY A 290 17.49 -20.59 18.63
CA GLY A 290 18.26 -19.96 19.67
C GLY A 290 18.24 -18.43 19.55
N THR A 291 19.42 -17.83 19.40
CA THR A 291 19.58 -16.37 19.20
C THR A 291 19.58 -15.95 17.74
N THR A 292 19.54 -16.89 16.79
CA THR A 292 19.39 -16.60 15.36
C THR A 292 17.93 -16.32 15.03
N SER A 293 17.66 -15.28 14.27
CA SER A 293 16.30 -14.91 13.85
C SER A 293 16.21 -14.58 12.36
N PHE A 294 15.05 -14.87 11.79
CA PHE A 294 14.73 -14.67 10.38
C PHE A 294 13.50 -13.79 10.27
N TRP A 295 13.61 -12.69 9.54
CA TRP A 295 12.58 -11.67 9.44
C TRP A 295 12.13 -11.48 8.00
N ASN A 296 10.84 -11.54 7.78
CA ASN A 296 10.23 -11.36 6.46
C ASN A 296 9.54 -10.00 6.37
N ASP A 297 10.09 -9.14 5.52
CA ASP A 297 9.52 -7.85 5.12
C ASP A 297 9.50 -7.75 3.59
N SER A 298 9.06 -8.81 2.92
CA SER A 298 9.01 -8.84 1.44
C SER A 298 8.14 -7.73 0.86
N LYS A 299 7.20 -7.17 1.61
CA LYS A 299 6.38 -5.99 1.25
C LYS A 299 7.16 -4.68 1.31
N GLY A 300 8.32 -4.64 1.94
CA GLY A 300 9.23 -3.48 1.99
C GLY A 300 9.86 -3.23 0.62
N THR A 301 9.15 -2.56 -0.29
CA THR A 301 9.52 -2.35 -1.70
C THR A 301 9.98 -0.93 -2.00
N ASN A 302 10.37 -0.16 -1.00
CA ASN A 302 10.94 1.19 -1.14
C ASN A 302 11.94 1.50 -0.01
N LEU A 303 12.74 2.54 -0.20
CA LEU A 303 13.78 2.96 0.76
C LEU A 303 13.23 3.27 2.16
N HIS A 304 12.07 3.93 2.23
CA HIS A 304 11.45 4.29 3.52
C HIS A 304 11.04 3.05 4.33
N ALA A 305 10.55 1.98 3.66
CA ALA A 305 10.27 0.71 4.33
C ALA A 305 11.54 0.04 4.85
N VAL A 306 12.61 0.02 4.04
CA VAL A 306 13.93 -0.49 4.46
C VAL A 306 14.47 0.28 5.67
N GLN A 307 14.36 1.61 5.66
CA GLN A 307 14.80 2.44 6.80
C GLN A 307 14.00 2.14 8.07
N ALA A 308 12.68 1.99 7.97
CA ALA A 308 11.83 1.62 9.10
C ALA A 308 12.17 0.23 9.66
N ALA A 309 12.47 -0.73 8.78
CA ALA A 309 12.91 -2.07 9.19
C ALA A 309 14.28 -2.04 9.86
N LEU A 310 15.25 -1.30 9.33
CA LEU A 310 16.58 -1.09 9.93
C LEU A 310 16.47 -0.48 11.32
N GLU A 311 15.69 0.57 11.49
CA GLU A 311 15.49 1.22 12.79
C GLU A 311 14.89 0.26 13.82
N SER A 312 13.96 -0.60 13.38
CA SER A 312 13.30 -1.57 14.25
C SER A 312 14.20 -2.72 14.70
N LEU A 313 15.22 -3.05 13.91
CA LEU A 313 16.04 -4.25 14.10
C LEU A 313 17.52 -3.92 14.41
N LYS A 314 17.91 -2.65 14.51
CA LYS A 314 19.30 -2.22 14.68
C LYS A 314 20.05 -2.81 15.88
N ASP A 315 19.29 -3.15 16.94
CA ASP A 315 19.84 -3.70 18.18
C ASP A 315 19.95 -5.25 18.17
N LEU A 316 19.50 -5.89 17.09
CA LEU A 316 19.64 -7.34 16.93
C LEU A 316 21.07 -7.73 16.47
N PRO A 317 21.56 -8.92 16.88
CA PRO A 317 22.92 -9.31 16.61
C PRO A 317 23.18 -9.62 15.13
N ASN A 318 24.35 -9.21 14.64
CA ASN A 318 24.88 -9.63 13.33
C ASN A 318 23.85 -9.53 12.20
N LEU A 319 23.40 -8.32 11.87
CA LEU A 319 22.40 -8.07 10.83
C LEU A 319 22.92 -8.48 9.45
N TRP A 320 22.22 -9.40 8.83
CA TRP A 320 22.34 -9.79 7.43
C TRP A 320 21.14 -9.29 6.66
N TRP A 321 21.35 -8.53 5.62
CA TRP A 321 20.28 -7.84 4.90
C TRP A 321 20.16 -8.33 3.48
N ILE A 322 18.99 -8.75 3.04
CA ILE A 322 18.70 -9.10 1.65
C ILE A 322 18.11 -7.86 0.98
N LEU A 323 18.83 -7.34 -0.03
CA LEU A 323 18.51 -6.12 -0.75
C LEU A 323 18.49 -6.40 -2.25
N GLY A 324 17.50 -5.81 -2.97
CA GLY A 324 17.40 -5.89 -4.41
C GLY A 324 16.08 -6.48 -4.92
N GLY A 325 15.95 -6.49 -6.24
CA GLY A 325 14.71 -6.83 -6.95
C GLY A 325 14.58 -6.03 -8.25
N GLY A 326 13.36 -5.84 -8.75
CA GLY A 326 13.08 -5.04 -9.94
C GLY A 326 13.06 -3.54 -9.63
N GLY A 327 13.81 -2.75 -10.38
CA GLY A 327 13.90 -1.30 -10.21
C GLY A 327 12.70 -0.55 -10.77
N LYS A 328 12.41 0.63 -10.18
CA LYS A 328 11.43 1.62 -10.64
C LYS A 328 12.08 3.01 -10.83
N GLY A 329 13.42 3.07 -10.94
CA GLY A 329 14.18 4.33 -10.99
C GLY A 329 14.46 4.93 -9.61
N GLU A 330 14.64 4.08 -8.59
CA GLU A 330 14.98 4.50 -7.24
C GLU A 330 16.39 5.09 -7.16
N ASP A 331 16.62 5.92 -6.13
CA ASP A 331 17.95 6.43 -5.77
C ASP A 331 18.79 5.35 -5.08
N LEU A 332 19.60 4.63 -5.84
CA LEU A 332 20.52 3.61 -5.32
C LEU A 332 21.53 4.16 -4.30
N ASN A 333 21.96 5.42 -4.46
CA ASN A 333 22.87 6.04 -3.51
C ASN A 333 22.19 6.29 -2.16
N GLY A 334 20.91 6.63 -2.17
CA GLY A 334 20.09 6.74 -0.96
C GLY A 334 20.02 5.44 -0.17
N PHE A 335 19.92 4.29 -0.85
CA PHE A 335 19.97 2.97 -0.20
C PHE A 335 21.34 2.72 0.44
N ILE A 336 22.43 2.98 -0.26
CA ILE A 336 23.81 2.82 0.25
C ILE A 336 24.01 3.69 1.50
N GLN A 337 23.68 4.97 1.39
CA GLN A 337 23.83 5.92 2.50
C GLN A 337 22.98 5.51 3.71
N THR A 338 21.78 5.02 3.50
CA THR A 338 20.89 4.55 4.56
C THR A 338 21.47 3.34 5.26
N LEU A 339 21.82 2.28 4.53
CA LEU A 339 22.38 1.05 5.11
C LEU A 339 23.70 1.34 5.87
N ASN A 340 24.53 2.27 5.40
CA ASN A 340 25.77 2.66 6.04
C ASN A 340 25.60 3.39 7.39
N ARG A 341 24.40 3.81 7.76
CA ARG A 341 24.08 4.42 9.07
C ARG A 341 23.77 3.39 10.15
N TYR A 342 23.49 2.14 9.76
CA TYR A 342 23.08 1.06 10.66
C TYR A 342 24.15 -0.03 10.77
N PRO A 343 24.15 -0.83 11.83
CA PRO A 343 25.16 -1.85 12.08
C PRO A 343 24.93 -3.12 11.24
N VAL A 344 24.64 -2.94 9.95
CA VAL A 344 24.50 -4.06 9.02
C VAL A 344 25.87 -4.68 8.76
N GLN A 345 26.01 -5.96 9.01
CA GLN A 345 27.27 -6.67 8.86
C GLN A 345 27.48 -7.19 7.44
N THR A 346 26.41 -7.73 6.85
CA THR A 346 26.47 -8.29 5.49
C THR A 346 25.21 -7.94 4.71
N ILE A 347 25.39 -7.58 3.45
CA ILE A 347 24.30 -7.31 2.50
C ILE A 347 24.37 -8.37 1.41
N CYS A 348 23.27 -9.12 1.24
CA CYS A 348 23.09 -10.09 0.17
C CYS A 348 22.29 -9.43 -0.95
N LEU A 349 22.92 -9.16 -2.07
CA LEU A 349 22.33 -8.53 -3.23
C LEU A 349 21.63 -9.56 -4.13
N VAL A 350 20.36 -9.28 -4.49
CA VAL A 350 19.53 -10.16 -5.32
C VAL A 350 18.85 -9.36 -6.46
N GLY A 351 18.51 -10.03 -7.56
CA GLY A 351 17.72 -9.44 -8.64
C GLY A 351 18.47 -8.42 -9.50
N GLU A 352 17.71 -7.69 -10.29
CA GLU A 352 18.25 -6.71 -11.26
C GLU A 352 19.00 -5.58 -10.57
N THR A 353 18.35 -4.91 -9.61
CA THR A 353 18.98 -3.82 -8.84
C THR A 353 20.13 -4.29 -7.96
N GLY A 354 20.11 -5.56 -7.54
CA GLY A 354 21.25 -6.19 -6.85
C GLY A 354 22.51 -6.23 -7.73
N ARG A 355 22.39 -6.48 -9.03
CA ARG A 355 23.50 -6.42 -9.99
C ARG A 355 24.04 -5.00 -10.16
N GLU A 356 23.15 -3.99 -10.19
CA GLU A 356 23.56 -2.59 -10.28
C GLU A 356 24.28 -2.13 -8.99
N LEU A 357 23.74 -2.48 -7.83
CA LEU A 357 24.35 -2.18 -6.52
C LEU A 357 25.68 -2.88 -6.33
N MET A 358 25.88 -4.05 -6.94
CA MET A 358 27.17 -4.76 -6.90
C MET A 358 28.30 -3.95 -7.55
N GLN A 359 27.99 -3.15 -8.57
CA GLN A 359 28.98 -2.25 -9.20
C GLN A 359 29.45 -1.14 -8.23
N LYS A 360 28.68 -0.89 -7.17
CA LYS A 360 28.94 0.07 -6.10
C LYS A 360 29.28 -0.61 -4.77
N ALA A 361 29.69 -1.88 -4.78
CA ALA A 361 29.91 -2.67 -3.56
C ALA A 361 30.92 -2.01 -2.61
N SER A 362 31.94 -1.32 -3.13
CA SER A 362 32.94 -0.59 -2.34
C SER A 362 32.40 0.63 -1.57
N GLU A 363 31.22 1.12 -1.91
CA GLU A 363 30.58 2.25 -1.22
C GLU A 363 29.84 1.81 0.06
N PHE A 364 29.58 0.50 0.23
CA PHE A 364 28.99 -0.05 1.45
C PHE A 364 30.07 -0.26 2.53
N LYS A 365 29.71 0.05 3.78
CA LYS A 365 30.53 -0.29 4.95
C LYS A 365 30.42 -1.78 5.32
N ALA A 366 29.30 -2.40 5.02
CA ALA A 366 29.02 -3.80 5.23
C ALA A 366 29.76 -4.69 4.22
N ASN A 367 29.97 -5.95 4.57
CA ASN A 367 30.37 -6.96 3.59
C ASN A 367 29.26 -7.15 2.54
N VAL A 368 29.60 -7.21 1.25
CA VAL A 368 28.63 -7.34 0.17
C VAL A 368 28.81 -8.66 -0.55
N ILE A 369 27.73 -9.42 -0.68
CA ILE A 369 27.67 -10.69 -1.36
C ILE A 369 26.68 -10.61 -2.52
N HIS A 370 27.09 -10.95 -3.73
CA HIS A 370 26.19 -11.08 -4.88
C HIS A 370 25.57 -12.47 -4.88
N ALA A 371 24.37 -12.61 -4.31
CA ALA A 371 23.67 -13.87 -4.21
C ALA A 371 22.80 -14.17 -5.45
N GLU A 372 22.46 -13.15 -6.26
CA GLU A 372 21.63 -13.21 -7.46
C GLU A 372 20.16 -13.58 -7.20
N ILE A 373 19.90 -14.67 -6.48
CA ILE A 373 18.56 -15.19 -6.14
C ILE A 373 18.47 -15.57 -4.66
N LEU A 374 17.27 -15.56 -4.09
CA LEU A 374 17.05 -15.89 -2.67
C LEU A 374 17.64 -17.22 -2.20
N PRO A 375 17.53 -18.35 -2.94
CA PRO A 375 18.10 -19.64 -2.49
C PRO A 375 19.61 -19.59 -2.28
N ASN A 376 20.33 -18.76 -3.03
CA ASN A 376 21.78 -18.65 -2.88
C ASN A 376 22.20 -17.93 -1.59
N VAL A 377 21.37 -17.05 -1.03
CA VAL A 377 21.64 -16.36 0.23
C VAL A 377 21.98 -17.35 1.35
N LEU A 378 21.23 -18.46 1.45
CA LEU A 378 21.41 -19.45 2.50
C LEU A 378 22.79 -20.14 2.48
N LYS A 379 23.44 -20.20 1.30
CA LYS A 379 24.77 -20.81 1.13
C LYS A 379 25.88 -19.99 1.80
N HIS A 380 25.61 -18.72 2.08
CA HIS A 380 26.58 -17.77 2.64
C HIS A 380 26.39 -17.50 4.12
N LEU A 381 25.32 -18.06 4.73
CA LEU A 381 24.98 -17.79 6.14
C LEU A 381 26.06 -18.30 7.09
N PRO A 382 26.29 -17.61 8.22
CA PRO A 382 27.27 -18.06 9.22
C PRO A 382 26.92 -19.41 9.83
N THR A 383 27.89 -20.28 10.00
CA THR A 383 27.71 -21.62 10.60
C THR A 383 27.94 -21.64 12.11
N HIS A 384 28.69 -20.67 12.66
CA HIS A 384 29.18 -20.72 14.05
C HIS A 384 28.81 -19.51 14.91
N LYS A 385 28.04 -18.56 14.37
CA LYS A 385 27.65 -17.36 15.11
C LYS A 385 26.16 -17.09 14.92
N ALA A 386 25.52 -16.65 15.99
CA ALA A 386 24.15 -16.13 15.89
C ALA A 386 24.10 -14.93 14.94
N PHE A 387 23.03 -14.86 14.16
CA PHE A 387 22.80 -13.77 13.21
C PHE A 387 21.29 -13.45 13.09
N THR A 388 21.00 -12.31 12.53
CA THR A 388 19.65 -11.91 12.16
C THR A 388 19.59 -11.74 10.65
N LEU A 389 18.85 -12.59 9.93
CA LEU A 389 18.64 -12.46 8.49
C LEU A 389 17.33 -11.75 8.23
N VAL A 390 17.40 -10.67 7.44
CA VAL A 390 16.24 -9.82 7.13
C VAL A 390 16.02 -9.79 5.62
N LEU A 391 14.86 -10.23 5.16
CA LEU A 391 14.36 -9.94 3.82
C LEU A 391 13.59 -8.62 3.88
N SER A 392 14.23 -7.48 3.59
CA SER A 392 13.59 -6.20 3.34
C SER A 392 14.23 -5.59 2.10
N PRO A 393 13.72 -5.98 0.93
CA PRO A 393 14.42 -5.88 -0.35
C PRO A 393 14.52 -4.45 -0.89
N GLY A 394 13.63 -3.54 -0.50
CA GLY A 394 13.63 -2.16 -0.96
C GLY A 394 13.12 -1.95 -2.40
N PHE A 395 12.93 -3.03 -3.16
CA PHE A 395 12.59 -3.04 -4.57
C PHE A 395 11.42 -3.98 -4.87
N THR A 396 10.81 -3.83 -6.06
CA THR A 396 9.73 -4.73 -6.47
C THR A 396 10.22 -6.17 -6.61
N SER A 397 9.29 -7.10 -6.71
CA SER A 397 9.61 -8.52 -6.90
C SER A 397 9.51 -8.98 -8.36
N TRP A 398 9.06 -8.12 -9.26
CA TRP A 398 8.59 -8.51 -10.61
C TRP A 398 9.69 -8.92 -11.59
N ASP A 399 10.95 -8.75 -11.22
CA ASP A 399 12.10 -9.27 -11.96
C ASP A 399 12.27 -10.79 -11.81
N GLN A 400 11.89 -11.35 -10.65
CA GLN A 400 12.07 -12.78 -10.33
C GLN A 400 10.79 -13.49 -9.87
N PHE A 401 9.74 -12.74 -9.49
CA PHE A 401 8.51 -13.27 -8.92
C PHE A 401 7.28 -12.57 -9.50
N LYS A 402 6.13 -13.23 -9.41
CA LYS A 402 4.85 -12.65 -9.84
C LYS A 402 4.34 -11.59 -8.85
N SER A 403 4.72 -11.71 -7.57
CA SER A 403 4.30 -10.79 -6.52
C SER A 403 5.28 -10.81 -5.34
N PHE A 404 5.13 -9.84 -4.41
CA PHE A 404 5.91 -9.82 -3.17
C PHE A 404 5.51 -10.95 -2.23
N GLU A 405 4.27 -11.43 -2.30
CA GLU A 405 3.79 -12.59 -1.56
C GLU A 405 4.59 -13.84 -1.96
N GLU A 406 4.68 -14.13 -3.26
CA GLU A 406 5.46 -15.28 -3.76
C GLU A 406 6.94 -15.21 -3.32
N ARG A 407 7.54 -14.00 -3.36
CA ARG A 407 8.91 -13.79 -2.84
C ARG A 407 9.00 -14.07 -1.34
N GLY A 408 8.04 -13.59 -0.57
CA GLY A 408 7.98 -13.78 0.89
C GLY A 408 7.73 -15.25 1.28
N GLU A 409 6.83 -15.93 0.58
CA GLU A 409 6.54 -17.36 0.77
C GLU A 409 7.75 -18.23 0.48
N LEU A 410 8.47 -17.94 -0.63
CA LEU A 410 9.71 -18.66 -0.93
C LEU A 410 10.76 -18.43 0.17
N PHE A 411 10.92 -17.22 0.66
CA PHE A 411 11.84 -16.93 1.75
C PHE A 411 11.49 -17.73 3.00
N GLU A 412 10.23 -17.75 3.42
CA GLU A 412 9.79 -18.53 4.60
C GLU A 412 9.98 -20.03 4.42
N LYS A 413 9.72 -20.55 3.22
CA LYS A 413 10.00 -21.95 2.89
C LYS A 413 11.49 -22.25 3.04
N LEU A 414 12.36 -21.46 2.44
CA LEU A 414 13.81 -21.63 2.52
C LEU A 414 14.31 -21.57 3.97
N VAL A 415 13.80 -20.63 4.74
CA VAL A 415 14.13 -20.47 6.16
C VAL A 415 13.63 -21.64 7.00
N ARG A 416 12.46 -22.19 6.71
CA ARG A 416 11.90 -23.36 7.39
C ARG A 416 12.78 -24.60 7.18
N ASP A 417 13.27 -24.77 5.95
CA ASP A 417 14.09 -25.91 5.57
C ASP A 417 15.57 -25.73 5.97
N TYR A 418 15.97 -24.52 6.40
CA TYR A 418 17.34 -24.25 6.83
C TYR A 418 17.68 -25.02 8.13
N VAL A 419 18.71 -25.82 8.07
CA VAL A 419 19.30 -26.51 9.21
C VAL A 419 20.66 -25.86 9.49
N PRO A 420 20.88 -25.27 10.68
CA PRO A 420 22.20 -24.81 11.06
C PRO A 420 23.18 -25.98 11.01
N SER A 421 24.34 -25.78 10.41
CA SER A 421 25.41 -26.78 10.49
C SER A 421 25.72 -26.98 11.96
N SER A 422 25.48 -28.19 12.48
CA SER A 422 25.85 -28.56 13.83
C SER A 422 27.36 -28.36 13.96
N GLY A 423 27.78 -27.34 14.69
CA GLY A 423 29.18 -27.18 15.06
C GLY A 423 29.63 -28.42 15.85
N SER A 424 30.52 -29.18 15.26
CA SER A 424 31.29 -30.19 15.94
C SER A 424 32.28 -29.56 16.91
#